data_aa83aceee4fb9980b8718760c416cc24
#
_entry.id   aa83aceee4fb9980b8718760c416cc24
#
_cell.length_a   1.000
_cell.length_b   1.000
_cell.length_c   1.000
_cell.angle_alpha   90.00
_cell.angle_beta   90.00
_cell.angle_gamma   90.00
#
_symmetry.space_group_name_H-M   'P 1'
#
loop_
_entity.id
_entity.type
_entity.pdbx_description
1 polymer ?
#
loop_
_entity_poly.entity_id
_entity_poly.type
_entity_poly.pdbx_seq_one_letter_code
_entity_poly.pdbx_strand_id
1 'polypeptide(L)'
;MAGGRGGAASHAAVVVSAAALAVACCCMGVAGAATYYVGDGGGWSLSSASWPNGKQFRAGDVLVFRYSPWIHNVVAVGEDGYARCATPAGARTYESGNDAVRLARGDNRFMCTRFYHCNLGMKMVVNAA
;
A
#
# COMPACT_ATOMS: atom_id res chain seq x y z
N MET A 1 48.46 2.06 -33.72
CA MET A 1 47.24 2.77 -34.11
C MET A 1 46.01 1.89 -34.14
N ALA A 2 46.08 0.73 -34.75
CA ALA A 2 44.94 -0.21 -34.87
C ALA A 2 44.44 -0.70 -33.49
N GLY A 3 45.30 -0.93 -32.53
CA GLY A 3 44.96 -1.40 -31.21
C GLY A 3 44.16 -0.40 -30.39
N GLY A 4 44.38 0.90 -30.57
CA GLY A 4 43.63 1.92 -29.83
C GLY A 4 42.18 2.03 -30.27
N ARG A 5 41.90 1.77 -31.53
CA ARG A 5 40.52 1.80 -32.05
C ARG A 5 39.68 0.62 -31.54
N GLY A 6 40.27 -0.57 -31.45
CA GLY A 6 39.61 -1.73 -30.92
C GLY A 6 39.25 -1.59 -29.44
N GLY A 7 40.13 -1.02 -28.65
CA GLY A 7 39.88 -0.76 -27.24
C GLY A 7 38.73 0.22 -26.99
N ALA A 8 38.66 1.28 -27.78
CA ALA A 8 37.57 2.24 -27.68
C ALA A 8 36.21 1.64 -28.01
N ALA A 9 36.12 0.82 -29.02
CA ALA A 9 34.88 0.13 -29.39
C ALA A 9 34.40 -0.82 -28.28
N SER A 10 35.29 -1.55 -27.63
CA SER A 10 34.95 -2.45 -26.51
C SER A 10 34.40 -1.68 -25.33
N HIS A 11 35.00 -0.56 -24.97
CA HIS A 11 34.53 0.25 -23.84
C HIS A 11 33.14 0.81 -24.09
N ALA A 12 32.84 1.29 -25.30
CA ALA A 12 31.52 1.79 -25.64
C ALA A 12 30.44 0.72 -25.53
N ALA A 13 30.69 -0.51 -25.95
CA ALA A 13 29.73 -1.62 -25.84
C ALA A 13 29.42 -1.97 -24.40
N VAL A 14 30.43 -2.00 -23.53
CA VAL A 14 30.24 -2.30 -22.09
C VAL A 14 29.39 -1.24 -21.41
N VAL A 15 29.57 0.04 -21.70
CA VAL A 15 28.79 1.14 -21.12
C VAL A 15 27.31 1.04 -21.50
N VAL A 16 27.00 0.71 -22.76
CA VAL A 16 25.62 0.56 -23.21
C VAL A 16 24.92 -0.59 -22.47
N SER A 17 25.59 -1.73 -22.30
CA SER A 17 25.03 -2.87 -21.58
C SER A 17 24.72 -2.54 -20.11
N ALA A 18 25.60 -1.85 -19.44
CA ALA A 18 25.39 -1.46 -18.04
C ALA A 18 24.18 -0.50 -17.88
N ALA A 19 24.05 0.46 -18.78
CA ALA A 19 22.91 1.38 -18.77
C ALA A 19 21.58 0.66 -18.99
N ALA A 20 21.52 -0.29 -19.91
CA ALA A 20 20.32 -1.08 -20.16
C ALA A 20 19.88 -1.89 -18.95
N LEU A 21 20.82 -2.52 -18.24
CA LEU A 21 20.52 -3.27 -17.02
C LEU A 21 19.97 -2.38 -15.90
N ALA A 22 20.53 -1.19 -15.72
CA ALA A 22 20.05 -0.25 -14.71
C ALA A 22 18.60 0.19 -14.96
N VAL A 23 18.25 0.48 -16.21
CA VAL A 23 16.88 0.86 -16.60
C VAL A 23 15.90 -0.29 -16.33
N ALA A 24 16.26 -1.51 -16.67
CA ALA A 24 15.41 -2.68 -16.43
C ALA A 24 15.12 -2.88 -14.94
N CYS A 25 16.09 -2.72 -14.06
CA CYS A 25 15.91 -2.82 -12.61
C CYS A 25 14.95 -1.75 -12.08
N CYS A 26 15.07 -0.51 -12.53
CA CYS A 26 14.17 0.57 -12.13
C CYS A 26 12.71 0.31 -12.56
N CYS A 27 12.50 -0.17 -13.78
CA CYS A 27 11.17 -0.50 -14.28
C CYS A 27 10.52 -1.63 -13.48
N MET A 28 11.27 -2.66 -13.10
CA MET A 28 10.77 -3.77 -12.28
C MET A 28 10.35 -3.30 -10.89
N GLY A 29 11.08 -2.37 -10.26
CA GLY A 29 10.74 -1.81 -8.96
C GLY A 29 9.44 -1.01 -8.98
N VAL A 30 9.17 -0.26 -10.05
CA VAL A 30 7.94 0.52 -10.22
C VAL A 30 6.74 -0.37 -10.54
N ALA A 31 6.94 -1.43 -11.33
CA ALA A 31 5.88 -2.33 -11.75
C ALA A 31 5.34 -3.22 -10.61
N GLY A 32 6.02 -3.24 -9.43
CA GLY A 32 5.61 -4.07 -8.29
C GLY A 32 4.44 -3.52 -7.46
N ALA A 33 4.19 -2.20 -7.51
CA ALA A 33 3.13 -1.57 -6.72
C ALA A 33 1.74 -1.80 -7.35
N ALA A 34 0.76 -2.20 -6.52
CA ALA A 34 -0.60 -2.46 -6.95
C ALA A 34 -1.59 -1.59 -6.18
N THR A 35 -2.78 -1.41 -6.74
CA THR A 35 -3.88 -0.72 -6.10
C THR A 35 -5.03 -1.69 -5.87
N TYR A 36 -5.55 -1.70 -4.64
CA TYR A 36 -6.65 -2.57 -4.23
C TYR A 36 -7.81 -1.73 -3.71
N TYR A 37 -9.02 -2.09 -4.08
CA TYR A 37 -10.23 -1.45 -3.57
C TYR A 37 -10.75 -2.26 -2.40
N VAL A 38 -10.71 -1.69 -1.20
CA VAL A 38 -11.11 -2.38 0.03
C VAL A 38 -12.57 -2.81 -0.05
N GLY A 39 -12.81 -4.10 0.23
CA GLY A 39 -14.16 -4.67 0.15
C GLY A 39 -14.66 -4.91 -1.26
N ASP A 40 -13.80 -4.75 -2.26
CA ASP A 40 -14.16 -4.89 -3.67
C ASP A 40 -15.35 -3.99 -4.03
N GLY A 41 -16.41 -4.51 -4.64
CA GLY A 41 -17.59 -3.73 -4.98
C GLY A 41 -18.42 -3.23 -3.78
N GLY A 42 -18.24 -3.84 -2.61
CA GLY A 42 -18.95 -3.44 -1.39
C GLY A 42 -18.35 -2.26 -0.64
N GLY A 43 -17.11 -1.89 -0.97
CA GLY A 43 -16.40 -0.80 -0.31
C GLY A 43 -16.01 -1.09 1.14
N TRP A 44 -15.59 -0.02 1.84
CA TRP A 44 -15.26 -0.06 3.26
C TRP A 44 -16.55 -0.12 4.08
N SER A 45 -16.74 -1.20 4.82
CA SER A 45 -17.99 -1.48 5.52
C SER A 45 -17.77 -2.38 6.74
N LEU A 46 -18.84 -2.67 7.47
CA LEU A 46 -18.82 -3.59 8.61
C LEU A 46 -18.33 -5.00 8.24
N SER A 47 -18.43 -5.40 6.97
CA SER A 47 -17.97 -6.71 6.51
C SER A 47 -16.54 -6.72 5.97
N SER A 48 -15.80 -5.64 6.08
CA SER A 48 -14.46 -5.53 5.49
C SER A 48 -13.37 -6.28 6.26
N ALA A 49 -13.62 -6.71 7.50
CA ALA A 49 -12.61 -7.34 8.34
C ALA A 49 -11.97 -8.58 7.69
N SER A 50 -12.73 -9.37 6.95
CA SER A 50 -12.26 -10.58 6.28
C SER A 50 -11.76 -10.35 4.86
N TRP A 51 -11.94 -9.16 4.31
CA TRP A 51 -11.54 -8.86 2.93
C TRP A 51 -10.05 -9.16 2.63
N PRO A 52 -9.08 -8.90 3.54
CA PRO A 52 -7.67 -9.18 3.26
C PRO A 52 -7.33 -10.68 3.16
N ASN A 53 -8.20 -11.56 3.63
CA ASN A 53 -7.93 -12.99 3.69
C ASN A 53 -7.67 -13.57 2.30
N GLY A 54 -6.57 -14.32 2.17
CA GLY A 54 -6.18 -14.93 0.91
C GLY A 54 -5.51 -14.00 -0.09
N LYS A 55 -5.34 -12.74 0.24
CA LYS A 55 -4.64 -11.75 -0.59
C LYS A 55 -3.22 -11.53 -0.11
N GLN A 56 -2.32 -11.25 -1.03
CA GLN A 56 -0.92 -10.94 -0.74
C GLN A 56 -0.64 -9.47 -1.07
N PHE A 57 -0.22 -8.73 -0.06
CA PHE A 57 0.09 -7.31 -0.19
C PHE A 57 1.58 -7.08 -0.03
N ARG A 58 2.08 -6.00 -0.62
CA ARG A 58 3.47 -5.56 -0.51
C ARG A 58 3.53 -4.11 -0.02
N ALA A 59 4.60 -3.78 0.69
CA ALA A 59 4.88 -2.39 1.05
C ALA A 59 4.91 -1.51 -0.20
N GLY A 60 4.23 -0.37 -0.16
CA GLY A 60 4.06 0.51 -1.30
C GLY A 60 2.77 0.29 -2.09
N ASP A 61 2.09 -0.84 -1.92
CA ASP A 61 0.75 -1.02 -2.48
C ASP A 61 -0.21 0.02 -1.90
N VAL A 62 -1.25 0.35 -2.63
CA VAL A 62 -2.24 1.35 -2.25
C VAL A 62 -3.58 0.68 -2.01
N LEU A 63 -4.18 0.97 -0.87
CA LEU A 63 -5.57 0.62 -0.57
C LEU A 63 -6.45 1.84 -0.81
N VAL A 64 -7.53 1.64 -1.56
CA VAL A 64 -8.55 2.66 -1.78
C VAL A 64 -9.78 2.31 -0.96
N PHE A 65 -10.14 3.19 -0.04
CA PHE A 65 -11.31 3.05 0.82
C PHE A 65 -12.44 3.91 0.25
N ARG A 66 -13.50 3.25 -0.22
CA ARG A 66 -14.72 3.91 -0.72
C ARG A 66 -15.85 3.65 0.25
N TYR A 67 -16.53 4.70 0.67
CA TYR A 67 -17.59 4.64 1.67
C TYR A 67 -18.39 5.93 1.71
N SER A 68 -19.53 5.90 2.39
CA SER A 68 -20.28 7.13 2.69
C SER A 68 -19.58 7.88 3.83
N PRO A 69 -19.10 9.11 3.61
CA PRO A 69 -18.39 9.86 4.65
C PRO A 69 -19.28 10.29 5.81
N TRP A 70 -20.59 10.21 5.64
CA TRP A 70 -21.56 10.48 6.69
C TRP A 70 -21.67 9.35 7.72
N ILE A 71 -21.31 8.12 7.33
CA ILE A 71 -21.50 6.92 8.14
C ILE A 71 -20.16 6.33 8.60
N HIS A 72 -19.12 6.47 7.81
CA HIS A 72 -17.82 5.86 8.08
C HIS A 72 -16.68 6.86 8.01
N ASN A 73 -15.55 6.47 8.57
CA ASN A 73 -14.24 7.08 8.37
C ASN A 73 -13.20 5.97 8.33
N VAL A 74 -11.96 6.32 8.11
CA VAL A 74 -10.82 5.40 8.17
C VAL A 74 -9.79 5.99 9.12
N VAL A 75 -9.47 5.25 10.18
CA VAL A 75 -8.44 5.66 11.13
C VAL A 75 -7.33 4.63 11.11
N ALA A 76 -6.10 5.07 10.81
CA ALA A 76 -4.92 4.22 10.85
C ALA A 76 -4.37 4.22 12.26
N VAL A 77 -4.20 3.04 12.84
CA VAL A 77 -3.80 2.88 14.25
C VAL A 77 -2.74 1.80 14.41
N GLY A 78 -2.08 1.82 15.55
CA GLY A 78 -1.22 0.73 15.99
C GLY A 78 -2.01 -0.39 16.65
N GLU A 79 -1.28 -1.36 17.19
CA GLU A 79 -1.86 -2.56 17.80
C GLU A 79 -2.80 -2.23 18.96
N ASP A 80 -2.38 -1.34 19.87
CA ASP A 80 -3.18 -0.99 21.05
C ASP A 80 -4.48 -0.27 20.68
N GLY A 81 -4.40 0.73 19.80
CA GLY A 81 -5.59 1.44 19.32
C GLY A 81 -6.58 0.52 18.64
N TYR A 82 -6.07 -0.40 17.83
CA TYR A 82 -6.88 -1.41 17.15
C TYR A 82 -7.58 -2.36 18.13
N ALA A 83 -6.85 -2.88 19.11
CA ALA A 83 -7.40 -3.81 20.09
C ALA A 83 -8.50 -3.17 20.92
N ARG A 84 -8.34 -1.92 21.30
CA ARG A 84 -9.26 -1.21 22.20
C ARG A 84 -10.27 -0.33 21.50
N CYS A 85 -10.23 -0.25 20.17
CA CYS A 85 -11.03 0.70 19.40
C CYS A 85 -10.84 2.14 19.90
N ALA A 86 -9.61 2.49 20.23
CA ALA A 86 -9.26 3.81 20.75
C ALA A 86 -8.41 4.57 19.74
N THR A 87 -8.71 5.85 19.56
CA THR A 87 -7.98 6.72 18.65
C THR A 87 -6.91 7.47 19.45
N PRO A 88 -5.62 7.12 19.30
CA PRO A 88 -4.57 7.86 19.97
C PRO A 88 -4.41 9.26 19.40
N ALA A 89 -3.88 10.18 20.20
CA ALA A 89 -3.57 11.52 19.73
C ALA A 89 -2.61 11.45 18.54
N GLY A 90 -2.90 12.20 17.48
CA GLY A 90 -2.10 12.21 16.27
C GLY A 90 -2.35 11.07 15.30
N ALA A 91 -3.29 10.18 15.56
CA ALA A 91 -3.66 9.13 14.61
C ALA A 91 -4.18 9.74 13.31
N ARG A 92 -3.77 9.14 12.19
CA ARG A 92 -4.20 9.63 10.88
C ARG A 92 -5.63 9.20 10.61
N THR A 93 -6.49 10.19 10.38
CA THR A 93 -7.92 9.98 10.11
C THR A 93 -8.26 10.47 8.70
N TYR A 94 -8.99 9.64 7.98
CA TYR A 94 -9.46 9.92 6.62
C TYR A 94 -10.98 9.99 6.63
N GLU A 95 -11.55 11.00 5.98
CA GLU A 95 -12.98 11.28 6.05
C GLU A 95 -13.59 11.66 4.69
N SER A 96 -12.90 11.41 3.59
CA SER A 96 -13.35 11.89 2.28
C SER A 96 -14.37 10.99 1.60
N GLY A 97 -14.50 9.75 2.02
CA GLY A 97 -15.32 8.75 1.32
C GLY A 97 -14.60 8.08 0.16
N ASN A 98 -13.41 8.52 -0.17
CA ASN A 98 -12.58 7.94 -1.24
C ASN A 98 -11.12 8.21 -0.93
N ASP A 99 -10.56 7.46 0.01
CA ASP A 99 -9.22 7.68 0.52
C ASP A 99 -8.25 6.64 0.00
N ALA A 100 -7.09 7.09 -0.49
CA ALA A 100 -6.00 6.24 -0.92
C ALA A 100 -4.91 6.21 0.15
N VAL A 101 -4.57 5.02 0.62
CA VAL A 101 -3.58 4.82 1.69
C VAL A 101 -2.49 3.88 1.20
N ARG A 102 -1.24 4.31 1.29
CA ARG A 102 -0.09 3.49 0.94
C ARG A 102 0.27 2.59 2.10
N LEU A 103 0.47 1.30 1.83
CA LEU A 103 0.85 0.33 2.86
C LEU A 103 2.32 0.46 3.23
N ALA A 104 2.59 0.42 4.53
CA ALA A 104 3.92 0.21 5.07
C ALA A 104 4.19 -1.29 5.20
N ARG A 105 5.46 -1.67 5.27
CA ARG A 105 5.83 -3.06 5.56
C ARG A 105 5.32 -3.47 6.94
N GLY A 106 4.83 -4.70 7.05
CA GLY A 106 4.27 -5.24 8.28
C GLY A 106 2.77 -5.05 8.37
N ASP A 107 2.24 -5.02 9.57
CA ASP A 107 0.80 -4.89 9.81
C ASP A 107 0.34 -3.45 9.72
N ASN A 108 -0.65 -3.23 8.86
CA ASN A 108 -1.35 -1.96 8.72
C ASN A 108 -2.76 -2.15 9.27
N ARG A 109 -3.14 -1.36 10.27
CA ARG A 109 -4.41 -1.51 10.98
C ARG A 109 -5.30 -0.31 10.74
N PHE A 110 -6.52 -0.60 10.35
CA PHE A 110 -7.53 0.40 10.01
C PHE A 110 -8.81 0.11 10.75
N MET A 111 -9.50 1.15 11.18
CA MET A 111 -10.79 1.02 11.83
C MET A 111 -11.71 2.19 11.48
N CYS A 112 -13.01 1.99 11.66
CA CYS A 112 -14.00 3.05 11.61
C CYS A 112 -14.39 3.41 13.04
N THR A 113 -14.28 4.68 13.40
CA THR A 113 -14.58 5.14 14.76
C THR A 113 -15.97 5.75 14.91
N ARG A 114 -16.75 5.82 13.84
CA ARG A 114 -18.09 6.39 13.87
C ARG A 114 -19.09 5.35 14.37
N PHE A 115 -20.06 5.81 15.17
CA PHE A 115 -21.23 5.02 15.59
C PHE A 115 -20.88 3.65 16.18
N TYR A 116 -19.81 3.55 16.95
CA TYR A 116 -19.31 2.30 17.54
C TYR A 116 -18.99 1.20 16.50
N HIS A 117 -18.77 1.55 15.25
CA HIS A 117 -18.52 0.57 14.20
C HIS A 117 -17.28 -0.29 14.47
N CYS A 118 -16.21 0.29 15.03
CA CYS A 118 -15.04 -0.49 15.43
C CYS A 118 -15.41 -1.59 16.43
N ASN A 119 -16.20 -1.27 17.44
CA ASN A 119 -16.64 -2.22 18.47
C ASN A 119 -17.55 -3.30 17.89
N LEU A 120 -18.23 -3.01 16.78
CA LEU A 120 -19.04 -3.98 16.04
C LEU A 120 -18.21 -4.81 15.04
N GLY A 121 -16.89 -4.59 14.98
CA GLY A 121 -15.99 -5.35 14.12
C GLY A 121 -15.56 -4.65 12.84
N MET A 122 -15.88 -3.38 12.65
CA MET A 122 -15.43 -2.62 11.47
C MET A 122 -13.99 -2.17 11.64
N LYS A 123 -13.11 -3.12 11.51
CA LYS A 123 -11.66 -2.94 11.57
C LYS A 123 -10.96 -4.04 10.80
N MET A 124 -9.76 -3.77 10.33
CA MET A 124 -9.06 -4.63 9.39
C MET A 124 -7.56 -4.53 9.59
N VAL A 125 -6.87 -5.67 9.52
CA VAL A 125 -5.41 -5.73 9.51
C VAL A 125 -4.95 -6.22 8.14
N VAL A 126 -4.03 -5.48 7.54
CA VAL A 126 -3.41 -5.83 6.26
C VAL A 126 -1.92 -5.99 6.47
N ASN A 127 -1.42 -7.19 6.29
CA ASN A 127 0.02 -7.46 6.35
C ASN A 127 0.63 -7.26 4.96
N ALA A 128 1.69 -6.45 4.89
CA ALA A 128 2.42 -6.17 3.66
C ALA A 128 3.87 -6.67 3.76
N ALA A 129 4.28 -7.43 2.78
CA ALA A 129 5.64 -7.95 2.71
C ALA A 129 6.67 -6.88 2.31
#